data_7aa19f91b2c8a05d543ab992419ae84b
#
_entry.id   7aa19f91b2c8a05d543ab992419ae84b
#
_cell.length_a   1.000
_cell.length_b   1.000
_cell.length_c   1.000
_cell.angle_alpha   90.00
_cell.angle_beta   90.00
_cell.angle_gamma   90.00
#
_symmetry.space_group_name_H-M   'P 1'
#
loop_
_entity.id
_entity.type
_entity.pdbx_description
1 polymer ?
#
loop_
_entity_poly.entity_id
_entity_poly.type
_entity_poly.pdbx_seq_one_letter_code
_entity_poly.pdbx_strand_id
1 'polypeptide(L)'
;MQMSSHASHSVSNSASVNVSSVTDAASILAANKLEVLIERFISQLKRRQVTGSYNVAIATCKFLMRVTSISRWNTAQEFITLLRLIGKKITDAQPREFSIGNIVRRVLALVRDEVNVKIPSTVATSNESNTIAPVNTSMFQLLVTTGKEKENNNNNNNTSTTTSTSTHSSKSDLRSIIIQGIRDLMDEVQSVHENIELMTVDLIHDNEILLTPTPGSSTVLNFLLKASLKRKFTVLITENYPNDIEVCHGFAKKLANANIESVIIPDSTVFAVMSRVGKVLIGARSVFANGGCVTAAGVATVCECAKEHRTPVFAVAGLYKFSPGYPFDRNSLIEFGNSGKVLPYDDCDLVGKCEVTNPLYDYVVPEHIDIYITNIGGFSPNFIYRIVLDNYNTEDVDLS
;
A
#
# COMPACT_ATOMS: atom_id res chain seq x y z
N MET A 1 -79.07 35.36 13.01
CA MET A 1 -79.95 34.77 12.01
C MET A 1 -79.29 33.53 11.51
N GLN A 2 -79.95 32.43 11.74
CA GLN A 2 -79.92 31.08 11.08
C GLN A 2 -78.58 30.35 11.02
N MET A 3 -78.32 29.27 11.84
CA MET A 3 -78.86 27.90 11.73
C MET A 3 -78.36 27.26 10.45
N SER A 4 -77.67 26.14 10.45
CA SER A 4 -77.99 24.78 10.86
C SER A 4 -76.77 23.88 10.53
N SER A 5 -76.29 23.03 11.35
CA SER A 5 -76.65 21.65 11.69
C SER A 5 -76.19 20.58 10.68
N HIS A 6 -75.66 19.51 11.30
CA HIS A 6 -75.46 18.13 10.84
C HIS A 6 -74.11 17.79 10.23
N ALA A 7 -73.46 16.70 10.47
CA ALA A 7 -73.61 15.51 11.32
C ALA A 7 -72.34 14.68 11.21
N SER A 8 -72.06 13.98 12.22
CA SER A 8 -71.12 12.87 12.41
C SER A 8 -70.89 11.95 11.19
N HIS A 9 -69.60 11.62 10.91
CA HIS A 9 -69.24 10.26 10.61
C HIS A 9 -67.78 9.98 11.00
N SER A 10 -67.65 9.09 11.94
CA SER A 10 -66.44 8.42 12.31
C SER A 10 -66.01 7.46 11.18
N VAL A 11 -64.77 7.63 10.70
CA VAL A 11 -64.07 6.57 9.97
C VAL A 11 -62.67 6.43 10.52
N SER A 12 -62.45 5.35 11.22
CA SER A 12 -61.19 4.80 11.62
C SER A 12 -60.33 4.52 10.34
N ASN A 13 -59.27 5.28 10.13
CA ASN A 13 -58.23 4.88 9.21
C ASN A 13 -57.00 4.51 9.99
N SER A 14 -56.80 3.20 10.14
CA SER A 14 -55.58 2.56 10.50
C SER A 14 -54.49 2.97 9.49
N ALA A 15 -53.55 3.80 9.95
CA ALA A 15 -52.35 4.19 9.18
C ALA A 15 -51.48 2.93 8.95
N SER A 16 -51.59 2.37 7.79
CA SER A 16 -50.54 1.49 7.26
C SER A 16 -49.29 2.33 7.05
N VAL A 17 -48.35 2.25 8.01
CA VAL A 17 -47.02 2.82 7.88
C VAL A 17 -46.39 2.19 6.67
N ASN A 18 -46.15 2.97 5.64
CA ASN A 18 -45.51 2.56 4.40
C ASN A 18 -44.11 2.00 4.69
N VAL A 19 -43.92 0.71 4.55
CA VAL A 19 -42.66 -0.01 4.70
C VAL A 19 -41.58 0.55 3.74
N SER A 20 -41.97 1.18 2.63
CA SER A 20 -41.07 1.84 1.66
C SER A 20 -40.36 3.06 2.27
N SER A 21 -41.01 3.85 3.11
CA SER A 21 -40.42 5.05 3.71
C SER A 21 -39.33 4.74 4.76
N VAL A 22 -39.40 3.59 5.42
CA VAL A 22 -38.42 3.16 6.42
C VAL A 22 -37.14 2.64 5.73
N THR A 23 -37.28 1.97 4.59
CA THR A 23 -36.13 1.51 3.77
C THR A 23 -35.37 2.69 3.15
N ASP A 24 -36.07 3.72 2.70
CA ASP A 24 -35.47 4.93 2.15
C ASP A 24 -34.73 5.75 3.22
N ALA A 25 -35.33 5.96 4.38
CA ALA A 25 -34.70 6.63 5.51
C ALA A 25 -33.43 5.89 6.00
N ALA A 26 -33.47 4.55 6.08
CA ALA A 26 -32.34 3.75 6.46
C ALA A 26 -31.22 3.74 5.39
N SER A 27 -31.55 3.87 4.09
CA SER A 27 -30.59 4.00 3.00
C SER A 27 -29.91 5.36 3.02
N ILE A 28 -30.67 6.44 3.22
CA ILE A 28 -30.14 7.81 3.37
C ILE A 28 -29.22 7.91 4.61
N LEU A 29 -29.63 7.32 5.74
CA LEU A 29 -28.81 7.34 6.96
C LEU A 29 -27.50 6.55 6.78
N ALA A 30 -27.52 5.45 6.03
CA ALA A 30 -26.32 4.71 5.71
C ALA A 30 -25.42 5.46 4.74
N ALA A 31 -25.99 6.16 3.74
CA ALA A 31 -25.25 7.02 2.81
C ALA A 31 -24.57 8.18 3.57
N ASN A 32 -25.28 8.87 4.44
CA ASN A 32 -24.74 9.95 5.27
C ASN A 32 -23.60 9.45 6.21
N LYS A 33 -23.76 8.28 6.81
CA LYS A 33 -22.70 7.68 7.65
C LYS A 33 -21.44 7.36 6.85
N LEU A 34 -21.60 6.85 5.63
CA LEU A 34 -20.49 6.54 4.74
C LEU A 34 -19.76 7.82 4.32
N GLU A 35 -20.48 8.85 3.94
CA GLU A 35 -19.91 10.13 3.52
C GLU A 35 -19.12 10.80 4.66
N VAL A 36 -19.67 10.87 5.86
CA VAL A 36 -18.98 11.39 7.05
C VAL A 36 -17.70 10.59 7.35
N LEU A 37 -17.72 9.27 7.16
CA LEU A 37 -16.54 8.42 7.35
C LEU A 37 -15.46 8.73 6.31
N ILE A 38 -15.84 8.93 5.05
CA ILE A 38 -14.93 9.29 3.95
C ILE A 38 -14.30 10.66 4.21
N GLU A 39 -15.10 11.68 4.51
CA GLU A 39 -14.63 13.04 4.77
C GLU A 39 -13.70 13.11 5.98
N ARG A 40 -14.02 12.37 7.04
CA ARG A 40 -13.15 12.26 8.22
C ARG A 40 -11.78 11.69 7.84
N PHE A 41 -11.75 10.61 7.06
CA PHE A 41 -10.49 10.00 6.63
C PHE A 41 -9.68 10.91 5.70
N ILE A 42 -10.35 11.57 4.74
CA ILE A 42 -9.75 12.58 3.87
C ILE A 42 -9.14 13.73 4.69
N SER A 43 -9.87 14.22 5.70
CA SER A 43 -9.37 15.28 6.58
C SER A 43 -8.13 14.85 7.37
N GLN A 44 -8.09 13.60 7.86
CA GLN A 44 -6.91 13.04 8.52
C GLN A 44 -5.70 12.96 7.59
N LEU A 45 -5.90 12.52 6.34
CA LEU A 45 -4.84 12.46 5.33
C LEU A 45 -4.33 13.87 4.97
N LYS A 46 -5.22 14.81 4.66
CA LYS A 46 -4.85 16.19 4.32
C LYS A 46 -4.10 16.90 5.42
N ARG A 47 -4.47 16.66 6.69
CA ARG A 47 -3.80 17.22 7.87
C ARG A 47 -2.54 16.47 8.27
N ARG A 48 -2.15 15.41 7.52
CA ARG A 48 -0.99 14.56 7.81
C ARG A 48 -0.97 14.01 9.25
N GLN A 49 -2.15 13.69 9.79
CA GLN A 49 -2.28 13.06 11.10
C GLN A 49 -1.79 11.60 11.07
N VAL A 50 -1.83 10.98 9.91
CA VAL A 50 -1.24 9.66 9.65
C VAL A 50 -0.08 9.88 8.69
N THR A 51 1.13 9.56 9.15
CA THR A 51 2.36 9.72 8.38
C THR A 51 3.13 8.40 8.29
N GLY A 52 3.89 8.25 7.19
CA GLY A 52 4.65 7.04 6.87
C GLY A 52 3.81 5.99 6.14
N SER A 53 4.37 5.46 5.04
CA SER A 53 3.67 4.55 4.11
C SER A 53 3.07 3.32 4.82
N TYR A 54 3.74 2.80 5.85
CA TYR A 54 3.24 1.68 6.66
C TYR A 54 1.95 2.04 7.42
N ASN A 55 1.98 3.15 8.18
CA ASN A 55 0.82 3.58 8.96
C ASN A 55 -0.37 3.96 8.07
N VAL A 56 -0.07 4.59 6.93
CA VAL A 56 -1.08 4.97 5.93
C VAL A 56 -1.71 3.71 5.31
N ALA A 57 -0.92 2.70 4.96
CA ALA A 57 -1.43 1.43 4.44
C ALA A 57 -2.37 0.74 5.45
N ILE A 58 -1.97 0.60 6.71
CA ILE A 58 -2.81 0.03 7.78
C ILE A 58 -4.09 0.84 8.01
N ALA A 59 -3.98 2.19 8.04
CA ALA A 59 -5.15 3.05 8.20
C ALA A 59 -6.12 2.90 7.02
N THR A 60 -5.61 2.77 5.80
CA THR A 60 -6.41 2.54 4.59
C THR A 60 -7.12 1.18 4.63
N CYS A 61 -6.44 0.10 5.04
CA CYS A 61 -7.08 -1.21 5.23
C CYS A 61 -8.24 -1.11 6.26
N LYS A 62 -8.00 -0.50 7.42
CA LYS A 62 -9.04 -0.30 8.45
C LYS A 62 -10.20 0.54 7.95
N PHE A 63 -9.92 1.57 7.16
CA PHE A 63 -10.94 2.40 6.52
C PHE A 63 -11.77 1.57 5.54
N LEU A 64 -11.15 0.81 4.63
CA LEU A 64 -11.84 -0.02 3.64
C LEU A 64 -12.68 -1.13 4.28
N MET A 65 -12.23 -1.74 5.37
CA MET A 65 -13.06 -2.68 6.15
C MET A 65 -14.35 -2.03 6.67
N ARG A 66 -14.26 -0.78 7.18
CA ARG A 66 -15.44 -0.04 7.65
C ARG A 66 -16.36 0.34 6.49
N VAL A 67 -15.80 0.75 5.35
CA VAL A 67 -16.56 1.01 4.12
C VAL A 67 -17.31 -0.25 3.71
N THR A 68 -16.66 -1.40 3.64
CA THR A 68 -17.26 -2.69 3.27
C THR A 68 -18.40 -3.07 4.23
N SER A 69 -18.27 -2.81 5.54
CA SER A 69 -19.30 -3.15 6.51
C SER A 69 -20.53 -2.22 6.47
N ILE A 70 -20.32 -0.92 6.18
CA ILE A 70 -21.41 0.09 6.19
C ILE A 70 -22.11 0.18 4.84
N SER A 71 -21.36 0.00 3.73
CA SER A 71 -21.89 0.17 2.37
C SER A 71 -23.01 -0.82 2.06
N ARG A 72 -24.04 -0.31 1.37
CA ARG A 72 -25.15 -1.13 0.85
C ARG A 72 -24.98 -1.27 -0.66
N TRP A 73 -24.79 -2.48 -1.11
CA TRP A 73 -24.65 -2.82 -2.53
C TRP A 73 -25.40 -4.11 -2.82
N ASN A 74 -25.90 -4.26 -4.03
CA ASN A 74 -26.65 -5.43 -4.45
C ASN A 74 -25.84 -6.38 -5.30
N THR A 75 -24.95 -5.84 -6.11
CA THR A 75 -24.06 -6.60 -6.99
C THR A 75 -22.61 -6.32 -6.66
N ALA A 76 -21.75 -7.28 -6.95
CA ALA A 76 -20.30 -7.09 -6.77
C ALA A 76 -19.76 -5.96 -7.66
N GLN A 77 -20.35 -5.77 -8.85
CA GLN A 77 -19.98 -4.70 -9.76
C GLN A 77 -20.30 -3.30 -9.20
N GLU A 78 -21.45 -3.14 -8.54
CA GLU A 78 -21.78 -1.91 -7.81
C GLU A 78 -20.74 -1.61 -6.71
N PHE A 79 -20.28 -2.66 -6.02
CA PHE A 79 -19.28 -2.53 -4.97
C PHE A 79 -17.90 -2.14 -5.54
N ILE A 80 -17.49 -2.75 -6.65
CA ILE A 80 -16.25 -2.38 -7.36
C ILE A 80 -16.29 -0.90 -7.79
N THR A 81 -17.40 -0.45 -8.38
CA THR A 81 -17.58 0.95 -8.79
C THR A 81 -17.53 1.89 -7.58
N LEU A 82 -18.17 1.53 -6.47
CA LEU A 82 -18.11 2.30 -5.24
C LEU A 82 -16.68 2.38 -4.69
N LEU A 83 -15.95 1.27 -4.65
CA LEU A 83 -14.56 1.25 -4.20
C LEU A 83 -13.63 2.10 -5.09
N ARG A 84 -13.83 2.07 -6.41
CA ARG A 84 -13.07 2.93 -7.34
C ARG A 84 -13.32 4.41 -7.05
N LEU A 85 -14.57 4.84 -6.91
CA LEU A 85 -14.93 6.22 -6.60
C LEU A 85 -14.34 6.69 -5.26
N ILE A 86 -14.45 5.85 -4.23
CA ILE A 86 -13.86 6.16 -2.90
C ILE A 86 -12.34 6.17 -3.03
N GLY A 87 -11.76 5.19 -3.69
CA GLY A 87 -10.33 5.09 -3.93
C GLY A 87 -9.76 6.33 -4.60
N LYS A 88 -10.43 6.84 -5.65
CA LYS A 88 -10.07 8.09 -6.32
C LYS A 88 -10.09 9.26 -5.32
N LYS A 89 -11.20 9.46 -4.59
CA LYS A 89 -11.33 10.56 -3.62
C LYS A 89 -10.24 10.57 -2.55
N ILE A 90 -9.87 9.41 -2.01
CA ILE A 90 -8.82 9.33 -0.97
C ILE A 90 -7.41 9.46 -1.56
N THR A 91 -7.18 8.99 -2.79
CA THR A 91 -5.89 9.17 -3.49
C THR A 91 -5.69 10.65 -3.85
N ASP A 92 -6.73 11.34 -4.32
CA ASP A 92 -6.68 12.77 -4.62
C ASP A 92 -6.44 13.64 -3.36
N ALA A 93 -6.80 13.14 -2.19
CA ALA A 93 -6.53 13.83 -0.92
C ALA A 93 -5.03 13.92 -0.60
N GLN A 94 -4.24 12.92 -1.00
CA GLN A 94 -2.79 12.87 -0.83
C GLN A 94 -2.13 12.13 -2.01
N PRO A 95 -2.03 12.75 -3.19
CA PRO A 95 -1.65 12.07 -4.44
C PRO A 95 -0.20 11.56 -4.44
N ARG A 96 0.67 12.11 -3.59
CA ARG A 96 2.08 11.68 -3.46
C ARG A 96 2.31 10.53 -2.46
N GLU A 97 1.25 10.07 -1.77
CA GLU A 97 1.29 8.88 -0.93
C GLU A 97 0.69 7.69 -1.69
N PHE A 98 1.53 7.01 -2.45
CA PHE A 98 1.13 5.92 -3.33
C PHE A 98 0.55 4.70 -2.60
N SER A 99 0.91 4.50 -1.33
CA SER A 99 0.43 3.38 -0.51
C SER A 99 -1.10 3.32 -0.41
N ILE A 100 -1.78 4.48 -0.45
CA ILE A 100 -3.25 4.57 -0.43
C ILE A 100 -3.82 3.88 -1.67
N GLY A 101 -3.40 4.35 -2.85
CA GLY A 101 -3.86 3.80 -4.13
C GLY A 101 -3.49 2.33 -4.31
N ASN A 102 -2.31 1.93 -3.82
CA ASN A 102 -1.85 0.54 -3.90
C ASN A 102 -2.76 -0.39 -3.09
N ILE A 103 -3.10 -0.03 -1.85
CA ILE A 103 -4.01 -0.83 -1.01
C ILE A 103 -5.41 -0.90 -1.64
N VAL A 104 -5.94 0.22 -2.15
CA VAL A 104 -7.25 0.23 -2.83
C VAL A 104 -7.25 -0.73 -4.02
N ARG A 105 -6.22 -0.69 -4.87
CA ARG A 105 -6.10 -1.57 -6.04
C ARG A 105 -5.96 -3.04 -5.66
N ARG A 106 -5.23 -3.35 -4.59
CA ARG A 106 -5.13 -4.73 -4.09
C ARG A 106 -6.47 -5.24 -3.56
N VAL A 107 -7.24 -4.40 -2.88
CA VAL A 107 -8.59 -4.76 -2.44
C VAL A 107 -9.54 -4.94 -3.63
N LEU A 108 -9.43 -4.12 -4.67
CA LEU A 108 -10.20 -4.29 -5.92
C LEU A 108 -9.85 -5.62 -6.60
N ALA A 109 -8.57 -5.96 -6.72
CA ALA A 109 -8.11 -7.23 -7.28
C ALA A 109 -8.69 -8.41 -6.49
N LEU A 110 -8.62 -8.38 -5.15
CA LEU A 110 -9.19 -9.38 -4.27
C LEU A 110 -10.71 -9.55 -4.48
N VAL A 111 -11.46 -8.45 -4.60
CA VAL A 111 -12.91 -8.50 -4.85
C VAL A 111 -13.20 -9.15 -6.21
N ARG A 112 -12.42 -8.84 -7.25
CA ARG A 112 -12.59 -9.44 -8.59
C ARG A 112 -12.26 -10.93 -8.59
N ASP A 113 -11.21 -11.34 -7.92
CA ASP A 113 -10.82 -12.75 -7.81
C ASP A 113 -11.91 -13.57 -7.13
N GLU A 114 -12.50 -13.07 -6.04
CA GLU A 114 -13.61 -13.73 -5.36
C GLU A 114 -14.90 -13.81 -6.21
N VAL A 115 -15.13 -12.83 -7.06
CA VAL A 115 -16.25 -12.85 -8.01
C VAL A 115 -16.01 -13.87 -9.11
N ASN A 116 -14.80 -13.91 -9.67
CA ASN A 116 -14.44 -14.84 -10.76
C ASN A 116 -14.46 -16.30 -10.30
N VAL A 117 -14.06 -16.59 -9.05
CA VAL A 117 -14.13 -17.94 -8.46
C VAL A 117 -15.59 -18.43 -8.32
N LYS A 118 -16.56 -17.51 -8.12
CA LYS A 118 -17.98 -17.87 -7.95
C LYS A 118 -18.76 -17.99 -9.24
N ILE A 119 -18.19 -17.65 -10.41
CA ILE A 119 -18.80 -17.94 -11.71
C ILE A 119 -18.32 -19.33 -12.12
N PRO A 120 -19.11 -20.41 -11.91
CA PRO A 120 -18.73 -21.70 -12.45
C PRO A 120 -18.74 -21.57 -13.99
N SER A 121 -17.70 -22.05 -14.62
CA SER A 121 -17.58 -22.20 -16.08
C SER A 121 -18.66 -23.15 -16.61
N THR A 122 -19.93 -22.71 -16.62
CA THR A 122 -21.06 -23.37 -17.23
C THR A 122 -21.23 -22.95 -18.68
N VAL A 123 -20.14 -22.85 -19.44
CA VAL A 123 -20.19 -22.89 -20.91
C VAL A 123 -18.91 -23.56 -21.42
N ALA A 124 -18.86 -24.87 -21.33
CA ALA A 124 -17.95 -25.66 -22.13
C ALA A 124 -18.71 -26.86 -22.65
N THR A 125 -19.63 -26.63 -23.58
CA THR A 125 -20.12 -27.67 -24.50
C THR A 125 -20.04 -27.13 -25.90
N SER A 126 -19.27 -27.82 -26.68
CA SER A 126 -19.16 -27.87 -28.13
C SER A 126 -18.18 -26.92 -28.82
N ASN A 127 -17.20 -27.60 -29.37
CA ASN A 127 -16.45 -27.38 -30.60
C ASN A 127 -14.99 -26.96 -30.44
N GLU A 128 -14.18 -27.95 -30.78
CA GLU A 128 -12.76 -27.95 -31.10
C GLU A 128 -12.30 -26.69 -31.83
N SER A 129 -11.41 -25.94 -31.21
CA SER A 129 -10.25 -25.34 -31.88
C SER A 129 -9.27 -24.84 -30.82
N ASN A 130 -8.01 -25.25 -30.93
CA ASN A 130 -6.87 -24.91 -30.12
C ASN A 130 -6.73 -23.39 -29.91
N THR A 131 -7.23 -22.87 -28.80
CA THR A 131 -6.81 -21.58 -28.25
C THR A 131 -6.42 -21.81 -26.80
N ILE A 132 -5.14 -21.69 -26.55
CA ILE A 132 -4.53 -21.71 -25.22
C ILE A 132 -5.26 -20.66 -24.40
N ALA A 133 -6.10 -21.08 -23.47
CA ALA A 133 -6.72 -20.19 -22.48
C ALA A 133 -5.59 -19.48 -21.71
N PRO A 134 -5.68 -18.15 -21.48
CA PRO A 134 -4.70 -17.46 -20.67
C PRO A 134 -4.80 -18.00 -19.24
N VAL A 135 -3.80 -18.76 -18.82
CA VAL A 135 -3.65 -19.21 -17.44
C VAL A 135 -3.21 -18.00 -16.62
N ASN A 136 -4.15 -17.18 -16.20
CA ASN A 136 -3.93 -16.14 -15.20
C ASN A 136 -4.00 -16.74 -13.78
N THR A 137 -3.31 -17.84 -13.56
CA THR A 137 -3.09 -18.35 -12.21
C THR A 137 -1.91 -17.62 -11.62
N SER A 138 -2.15 -16.76 -10.63
CA SER A 138 -1.12 -16.11 -9.86
C SER A 138 -0.14 -17.16 -9.32
N MET A 139 1.17 -16.91 -9.43
CA MET A 139 2.20 -17.79 -8.85
C MET A 139 1.99 -18.04 -7.36
N PHE A 140 1.34 -17.12 -6.68
CA PHE A 140 0.96 -17.25 -5.26
C PHE A 140 -0.14 -18.30 -5.06
N GLN A 141 -1.13 -18.40 -5.96
CA GLN A 141 -2.15 -19.45 -5.91
C GLN A 141 -1.56 -20.84 -6.17
N LEU A 142 -0.57 -20.96 -7.04
CA LEU A 142 0.15 -22.22 -7.28
C LEU A 142 0.94 -22.67 -6.04
N LEU A 143 1.56 -21.76 -5.31
CA LEU A 143 2.29 -22.07 -4.08
C LEU A 143 1.36 -22.48 -2.92
N VAL A 144 0.16 -21.89 -2.84
CA VAL A 144 -0.84 -22.22 -1.81
C VAL A 144 -1.54 -23.55 -2.10
N THR A 145 -1.76 -23.89 -3.38
CA THR A 145 -2.38 -25.17 -3.78
C THR A 145 -1.43 -26.35 -3.61
N THR A 146 -0.12 -26.19 -3.84
CA THR A 146 0.87 -27.25 -3.59
C THR A 146 1.07 -27.59 -2.11
N GLY A 147 0.70 -26.69 -1.20
CA GLY A 147 0.76 -26.92 0.25
C GLY A 147 -0.42 -27.71 0.85
N LYS A 148 -1.53 -27.92 0.11
CA LYS A 148 -2.76 -28.56 0.61
C LYS A 148 -3.02 -29.97 0.13
N GLU A 149 -2.14 -30.60 -0.65
CA GLU A 149 -2.36 -31.95 -1.19
C GLU A 149 -1.89 -33.11 -0.29
N LYS A 150 -1.71 -32.90 1.00
CA LYS A 150 -1.33 -34.01 1.91
C LYS A 150 -2.25 -34.18 3.12
N GLU A 151 -3.58 -34.12 2.95
CA GLU A 151 -4.53 -34.75 3.89
C GLU A 151 -5.93 -34.69 3.30
N ASN A 152 -6.35 -35.75 2.65
CA ASN A 152 -7.66 -36.40 2.84
C ASN A 152 -7.90 -37.48 1.81
N ASN A 153 -7.64 -38.69 2.23
CA ASN A 153 -8.28 -39.86 1.64
C ASN A 153 -9.32 -40.39 2.63
N ASN A 154 -10.50 -40.73 2.10
CA ASN A 154 -11.62 -41.49 2.67
C ASN A 154 -12.75 -40.69 3.37
N ASN A 155 -13.89 -40.50 2.74
CA ASN A 155 -15.04 -41.45 2.83
C ASN A 155 -16.23 -40.99 1.98
N ASN A 156 -16.73 -41.97 1.21
CA ASN A 156 -18.02 -41.97 0.53
C ASN A 156 -19.22 -41.82 1.51
N ASN A 157 -20.27 -41.09 1.14
CA ASN A 157 -21.58 -41.63 0.79
C ASN A 157 -22.65 -40.54 0.65
N ASN A 158 -23.27 -40.59 -0.52
CA ASN A 158 -24.66 -40.27 -0.86
C ASN A 158 -25.55 -39.52 0.15
N THR A 159 -26.12 -38.38 -0.28
CA THR A 159 -27.58 -38.35 -0.55
C THR A 159 -27.93 -37.01 -1.23
N SER A 160 -28.63 -37.17 -2.34
CA SER A 160 -29.39 -36.15 -3.05
C SER A 160 -30.50 -35.54 -2.18
N THR A 161 -30.68 -34.23 -2.23
CA THR A 161 -32.03 -33.61 -2.38
C THR A 161 -31.87 -32.08 -2.58
N THR A 162 -32.17 -31.67 -3.76
CA THR A 162 -33.02 -30.55 -4.23
C THR A 162 -33.33 -29.37 -3.30
N THR A 163 -33.15 -28.24 -3.87
CA THR A 163 -34.04 -27.11 -4.13
C THR A 163 -33.66 -25.78 -3.52
N SER A 164 -33.34 -24.91 -4.44
CA SER A 164 -33.78 -23.50 -4.52
C SER A 164 -34.12 -22.77 -3.22
N THR A 165 -33.14 -22.02 -2.73
CA THR A 165 -33.28 -20.68 -2.10
C THR A 165 -31.92 -20.18 -1.72
N SER A 166 -31.20 -19.48 -2.62
CA SER A 166 -29.82 -19.05 -2.31
C SER A 166 -29.36 -17.71 -2.90
N THR A 167 -30.28 -16.78 -3.12
CA THR A 167 -29.85 -15.44 -3.53
C THR A 167 -29.49 -14.50 -2.37
N HIS A 168 -29.95 -14.80 -1.15
CA HIS A 168 -29.66 -13.99 0.04
C HIS A 168 -28.47 -14.48 0.87
N SER A 169 -28.14 -15.76 0.86
CA SER A 169 -26.98 -16.32 1.59
C SER A 169 -25.64 -15.96 0.91
N SER A 170 -25.62 -15.88 -0.42
CA SER A 170 -24.41 -15.60 -1.18
C SER A 170 -23.81 -14.20 -0.96
N LYS A 171 -24.63 -13.23 -0.55
CA LYS A 171 -24.24 -11.82 -0.38
C LYS A 171 -23.57 -11.53 0.95
N SER A 172 -24.09 -12.12 2.05
CA SER A 172 -23.46 -12.06 3.37
C SER A 172 -22.12 -12.78 3.36
N ASP A 173 -22.05 -13.88 2.61
CA ASP A 173 -20.83 -14.68 2.48
C ASP A 173 -19.75 -13.93 1.70
N LEU A 174 -20.09 -13.23 0.59
CA LEU A 174 -19.14 -12.44 -0.17
C LEU A 174 -18.58 -11.27 0.67
N ARG A 175 -19.43 -10.60 1.44
CA ARG A 175 -18.98 -9.50 2.33
C ARG A 175 -18.02 -9.99 3.41
N SER A 176 -18.31 -11.14 4.03
CA SER A 176 -17.46 -11.73 5.06
C SER A 176 -16.11 -12.15 4.48
N ILE A 177 -16.09 -12.72 3.28
CA ILE A 177 -14.86 -13.11 2.56
C ILE A 177 -14.01 -11.88 2.23
N ILE A 178 -14.63 -10.80 1.69
CA ILE A 178 -13.91 -9.55 1.39
C ILE A 178 -13.31 -8.95 2.67
N ILE A 179 -14.06 -8.90 3.78
CA ILE A 179 -13.54 -8.38 5.04
C ILE A 179 -12.38 -9.24 5.55
N GLN A 180 -12.48 -10.57 5.42
CA GLN A 180 -11.37 -11.45 5.78
C GLN A 180 -10.16 -11.22 4.90
N GLY A 181 -10.31 -11.12 3.57
CA GLY A 181 -9.22 -10.82 2.66
C GLY A 181 -8.54 -9.47 2.94
N ILE A 182 -9.30 -8.44 3.37
CA ILE A 182 -8.69 -7.17 3.78
C ILE A 182 -7.91 -7.34 5.11
N ARG A 183 -8.35 -8.22 6.03
CA ARG A 183 -7.59 -8.55 7.25
C ARG A 183 -6.30 -9.27 6.90
N ASP A 184 -6.36 -10.25 6.02
CA ASP A 184 -5.19 -11.00 5.58
C ASP A 184 -4.17 -10.07 4.90
N LEU A 185 -4.64 -9.11 4.09
CA LEU A 185 -3.80 -8.05 3.53
C LEU A 185 -3.20 -7.15 4.62
N MET A 186 -3.96 -6.80 5.65
CA MET A 186 -3.46 -6.01 6.76
C MET A 186 -2.39 -6.77 7.57
N ASP A 187 -2.59 -8.07 7.80
CA ASP A 187 -1.65 -8.94 8.49
C ASP A 187 -0.37 -9.14 7.64
N GLU A 188 -0.50 -9.25 6.31
CA GLU A 188 0.64 -9.22 5.40
C GLU A 188 1.46 -7.94 5.56
N VAL A 189 0.80 -6.76 5.57
CA VAL A 189 1.51 -5.48 5.76
C VAL A 189 2.19 -5.42 7.14
N GLN A 190 1.59 -5.98 8.18
CA GLN A 190 2.17 -6.00 9.53
C GLN A 190 3.38 -6.93 9.64
N SER A 191 3.34 -8.07 8.97
CA SER A 191 4.44 -9.05 8.97
C SER A 191 5.59 -8.72 8.01
N VAL A 192 5.46 -7.65 7.19
CA VAL A 192 6.49 -7.24 6.21
C VAL A 192 7.88 -7.14 6.85
N HIS A 193 7.97 -6.53 8.02
CA HIS A 193 9.27 -6.32 8.68
C HIS A 193 9.91 -7.65 9.08
N GLU A 194 9.13 -8.58 9.65
CA GLU A 194 9.61 -9.90 10.08
C GLU A 194 10.10 -10.72 8.89
N ASN A 195 9.36 -10.70 7.78
CA ASN A 195 9.73 -11.45 6.57
C ASN A 195 11.00 -10.89 5.91
N ILE A 196 11.14 -9.56 5.84
CA ILE A 196 12.36 -8.93 5.32
C ILE A 196 13.57 -9.24 6.23
N GLU A 197 13.36 -9.29 7.54
CA GLU A 197 14.41 -9.61 8.53
C GLU A 197 15.02 -11.01 8.34
N LEU A 198 14.27 -11.97 7.81
CA LEU A 198 14.78 -13.32 7.56
C LEU A 198 15.90 -13.35 6.51
N MET A 199 15.88 -12.39 5.58
CA MET A 199 16.84 -12.33 4.45
C MET A 199 18.14 -11.59 4.82
N THR A 200 18.21 -10.94 5.98
CA THR A 200 19.34 -10.08 6.35
C THR A 200 20.68 -10.82 6.44
N VAL A 201 20.64 -12.06 6.93
CA VAL A 201 21.84 -12.85 7.22
C VAL A 201 22.61 -13.25 5.97
N ASP A 202 21.89 -13.45 4.87
CA ASP A 202 22.48 -13.86 3.59
C ASP A 202 23.01 -12.68 2.79
N LEU A 203 22.56 -11.46 3.14
CA LEU A 203 22.86 -10.25 2.39
C LEU A 203 23.97 -9.40 3.02
N ILE A 204 24.25 -9.53 4.32
CA ILE A 204 25.28 -8.77 5.02
C ILE A 204 26.41 -9.68 5.47
N HIS A 205 27.65 -9.29 5.19
CA HIS A 205 28.86 -10.01 5.58
C HIS A 205 29.51 -9.41 6.83
N ASP A 206 30.36 -10.19 7.49
CA ASP A 206 31.11 -9.71 8.64
C ASP A 206 32.19 -8.68 8.23
N ASN A 207 32.36 -7.67 9.06
CA ASN A 207 33.28 -6.54 8.87
C ASN A 207 33.01 -5.72 7.61
N GLU A 208 31.79 -5.77 7.10
CA GLU A 208 31.38 -4.96 5.94
C GLU A 208 31.04 -3.54 6.37
N ILE A 209 31.36 -2.56 5.50
CA ILE A 209 30.95 -1.18 5.66
C ILE A 209 29.73 -0.93 4.81
N LEU A 210 28.62 -0.63 5.45
CA LEU A 210 27.35 -0.33 4.81
C LEU A 210 27.10 1.16 4.82
N LEU A 211 26.48 1.71 3.77
CA LEU A 211 26.03 3.10 3.73
C LEU A 211 24.53 3.15 3.62
N THR A 212 23.86 3.97 4.45
CA THR A 212 22.42 4.24 4.32
C THR A 212 22.14 5.74 4.27
N PRO A 213 21.56 6.22 3.15
CA PRO A 213 21.11 7.61 3.02
C PRO A 213 19.65 7.80 3.44
N THR A 214 19.03 6.81 4.10
CA THR A 214 17.60 6.85 4.47
C THR A 214 17.37 6.60 5.96
N PRO A 215 17.85 7.48 6.85
CA PRO A 215 17.70 7.31 8.30
C PRO A 215 16.24 7.34 8.76
N GLY A 216 15.32 7.91 7.98
CA GLY A 216 13.87 7.90 8.24
C GLY A 216 13.18 6.57 7.95
N SER A 217 13.88 5.58 7.38
CA SER A 217 13.27 4.29 7.02
C SER A 217 13.26 3.32 8.20
N SER A 218 12.08 3.05 8.76
CA SER A 218 11.91 2.02 9.79
C SER A 218 12.26 0.60 9.28
N THR A 219 12.02 0.33 8.01
CA THR A 219 12.33 -0.96 7.39
C THR A 219 13.84 -1.20 7.34
N VAL A 220 14.63 -0.18 6.95
CA VAL A 220 16.09 -0.27 6.95
C VAL A 220 16.63 -0.39 8.38
N LEU A 221 16.05 0.35 9.33
CA LEU A 221 16.45 0.22 10.73
C LEU A 221 16.28 -1.20 11.26
N ASN A 222 15.08 -1.77 11.09
CA ASN A 222 14.78 -3.12 11.55
C ASN A 222 15.66 -4.17 10.86
N PHE A 223 15.91 -3.98 9.55
CA PHE A 223 16.83 -4.82 8.78
C PHE A 223 18.24 -4.84 9.40
N LEU A 224 18.81 -3.67 9.73
CA LEU A 224 20.13 -3.56 10.34
C LEU A 224 20.16 -4.12 11.78
N LEU A 225 19.13 -3.83 12.58
CA LEU A 225 19.03 -4.36 13.95
C LEU A 225 18.96 -5.89 13.95
N LYS A 226 18.29 -6.51 12.99
CA LYS A 226 18.23 -7.97 12.90
C LYS A 226 19.55 -8.56 12.44
N ALA A 227 20.20 -7.93 11.46
CA ALA A 227 21.50 -8.37 10.96
C ALA A 227 22.56 -8.37 12.07
N SER A 228 22.55 -7.39 12.98
CA SER A 228 23.51 -7.26 14.07
C SER A 228 23.49 -8.40 15.09
N LEU A 229 22.39 -9.17 15.13
CA LEU A 229 22.31 -10.36 15.99
C LEU A 229 23.27 -11.48 15.55
N LYS A 230 23.67 -11.49 14.28
CA LYS A 230 24.49 -12.56 13.69
C LYS A 230 25.78 -12.08 13.03
N ARG A 231 25.87 -10.79 12.68
CA ARG A 231 26.97 -10.21 11.92
C ARG A 231 27.49 -8.95 12.59
N LYS A 232 28.78 -8.68 12.44
CA LYS A 232 29.42 -7.42 12.85
C LYS A 232 29.72 -6.61 11.61
N PHE A 233 29.26 -5.37 11.58
CA PHE A 233 29.42 -4.46 10.47
C PHE A 233 29.40 -3.01 10.96
N THR A 234 29.90 -2.10 10.13
CA THR A 234 29.88 -0.66 10.40
C THR A 234 28.87 0.02 9.47
N VAL A 235 28.09 0.97 9.97
CA VAL A 235 27.09 1.70 9.20
C VAL A 235 27.47 3.17 9.06
N LEU A 236 27.67 3.62 7.82
CA LEU A 236 27.77 5.03 7.50
C LEU A 236 26.37 5.57 7.25
N ILE A 237 26.01 6.67 7.90
CA ILE A 237 24.68 7.29 7.83
C ILE A 237 24.86 8.70 7.29
N THR A 238 24.16 9.08 6.22
CA THR A 238 24.16 10.47 5.78
C THR A 238 23.28 11.32 6.68
N GLU A 239 23.66 12.57 6.88
CA GLU A 239 22.96 13.48 7.80
C GLU A 239 21.58 13.91 7.30
N ASN A 240 21.33 13.83 5.98
CA ASN A 240 20.07 14.23 5.33
C ASN A 240 19.68 15.70 5.62
N TYR A 241 20.64 16.58 5.49
CA TYR A 241 20.40 18.03 5.62
C TYR A 241 19.50 18.53 4.49
N PRO A 242 18.54 19.43 4.74
CA PRO A 242 18.17 20.04 6.04
C PRO A 242 17.00 19.35 6.73
N ASN A 243 16.44 18.27 6.16
CA ASN A 243 15.12 17.79 6.54
C ASN A 243 15.12 16.85 7.76
N ASP A 244 16.04 15.90 7.79
CA ASP A 244 15.97 14.73 8.67
C ASP A 244 17.17 14.59 9.64
N ILE A 245 17.85 15.69 9.98
CA ILE A 245 19.01 15.68 10.88
C ILE A 245 18.69 15.05 12.23
N GLU A 246 17.56 15.44 12.86
CA GLU A 246 17.12 14.87 14.14
C GLU A 246 16.78 13.39 14.02
N VAL A 247 16.19 12.99 12.88
CA VAL A 247 15.89 11.60 12.58
C VAL A 247 17.16 10.80 12.39
N CYS A 248 18.18 11.36 11.73
CA CYS A 248 19.51 10.76 11.57
C CYS A 248 20.17 10.52 12.94
N HIS A 249 20.16 11.51 13.83
CA HIS A 249 20.69 11.35 15.19
C HIS A 249 19.92 10.29 15.98
N GLY A 250 18.59 10.26 15.86
CA GLY A 250 17.73 9.24 16.48
C GLY A 250 18.01 7.84 15.94
N PHE A 251 18.27 7.72 14.66
CA PHE A 251 18.63 6.46 13.99
C PHE A 251 20.01 5.96 14.47
N ALA A 252 21.02 6.82 14.46
CA ALA A 252 22.37 6.48 14.95
C ALA A 252 22.34 6.05 16.43
N LYS A 253 21.57 6.74 17.28
CA LYS A 253 21.37 6.36 18.68
C LYS A 253 20.77 4.95 18.84
N LYS A 254 19.79 4.58 18.00
CA LYS A 254 19.20 3.24 18.04
C LYS A 254 20.20 2.17 17.61
N LEU A 255 21.03 2.43 16.60
CA LEU A 255 22.08 1.52 16.17
C LEU A 255 23.16 1.37 17.27
N ALA A 256 23.60 2.47 17.87
CA ALA A 256 24.56 2.45 18.96
C ALA A 256 24.05 1.65 20.19
N ASN A 257 22.77 1.79 20.53
CA ASN A 257 22.15 1.00 21.61
C ASN A 257 22.12 -0.51 21.30
N ALA A 258 22.16 -0.88 20.02
CA ALA A 258 22.27 -2.28 19.58
C ALA A 258 23.73 -2.73 19.38
N ASN A 259 24.73 -1.96 19.84
CA ASN A 259 26.15 -2.21 19.67
C ASN A 259 26.61 -2.30 18.20
N ILE A 260 25.94 -1.56 17.29
CA ILE A 260 26.35 -1.42 15.90
C ILE A 260 27.23 -0.17 15.80
N GLU A 261 28.42 -0.35 15.26
CA GLU A 261 29.30 0.77 14.97
C GLU A 261 28.65 1.66 13.89
N SER A 262 28.43 2.93 14.21
CA SER A 262 27.77 3.86 13.32
C SER A 262 28.53 5.19 13.21
N VAL A 263 28.68 5.69 11.99
CA VAL A 263 29.37 6.94 11.68
C VAL A 263 28.44 7.83 10.89
N ILE A 264 28.20 9.04 11.38
CA ILE A 264 27.41 10.05 10.63
C ILE A 264 28.37 10.81 9.73
N ILE A 265 27.98 10.97 8.46
CA ILE A 265 28.75 11.67 7.45
C ILE A 265 27.89 12.77 6.79
N PRO A 266 28.47 13.91 6.40
CA PRO A 266 27.78 14.90 5.59
C PRO A 266 27.40 14.34 4.21
N ASP A 267 26.24 14.72 3.68
CA ASP A 267 25.77 14.27 2.36
C ASP A 267 26.75 14.57 1.24
N SER A 268 27.47 15.70 1.33
CA SER A 268 28.49 16.12 0.36
C SER A 268 29.74 15.23 0.31
N THR A 269 30.00 14.42 1.35
CA THR A 269 31.22 13.59 1.44
C THR A 269 31.02 12.16 0.95
N VAL A 270 29.82 11.81 0.49
CA VAL A 270 29.46 10.45 0.06
C VAL A 270 30.40 9.92 -1.01
N PHE A 271 30.72 10.72 -2.02
CA PHE A 271 31.64 10.29 -3.10
C PHE A 271 33.02 9.93 -2.56
N ALA A 272 33.57 10.69 -1.62
CA ALA A 272 34.91 10.46 -1.06
C ALA A 272 34.99 9.14 -0.25
N VAL A 273 33.92 8.72 0.41
CA VAL A 273 33.90 7.51 1.23
C VAL A 273 33.42 6.28 0.48
N MET A 274 32.78 6.44 -0.69
CA MET A 274 32.11 5.36 -1.42
C MET A 274 33.07 4.22 -1.79
N SER A 275 34.33 4.51 -2.07
CA SER A 275 35.35 3.48 -2.37
C SER A 275 35.57 2.46 -1.24
N ARG A 276 35.16 2.77 -0.02
CA ARG A 276 35.29 1.92 1.17
C ARG A 276 33.98 1.20 1.51
N VAL A 277 32.89 1.58 0.85
CA VAL A 277 31.54 1.02 1.10
C VAL A 277 31.37 -0.28 0.35
N GLY A 278 30.98 -1.33 1.07
CA GLY A 278 30.66 -2.63 0.48
C GLY A 278 29.27 -2.66 -0.17
N LYS A 279 28.26 -2.03 0.46
CA LYS A 279 26.89 -1.95 -0.05
C LYS A 279 26.19 -0.69 0.40
N VAL A 280 25.28 -0.20 -0.46
CA VAL A 280 24.36 0.88 -0.12
C VAL A 280 22.99 0.31 0.16
N LEU A 281 22.38 0.65 1.30
CA LEU A 281 21.04 0.23 1.70
C LEU A 281 20.09 1.43 1.65
N ILE A 282 19.10 1.39 0.80
CA ILE A 282 18.10 2.45 0.67
C ILE A 282 16.71 1.96 1.06
N GLY A 283 15.94 2.81 1.71
CA GLY A 283 14.52 2.59 1.95
C GLY A 283 13.69 3.28 0.88
N ALA A 284 12.81 2.57 0.18
CA ALA A 284 11.91 3.17 -0.79
C ALA A 284 10.61 3.62 -0.13
N ARG A 285 10.06 4.76 -0.58
CA ARG A 285 8.71 5.24 -0.27
C ARG A 285 7.68 4.58 -1.20
N SER A 286 7.98 4.54 -2.48
CA SER A 286 7.19 3.85 -3.49
C SER A 286 8.11 3.27 -4.56
N VAL A 287 7.72 2.11 -5.11
CA VAL A 287 8.41 1.44 -6.23
C VAL A 287 7.43 1.37 -7.38
N PHE A 288 7.88 1.75 -8.57
CA PHE A 288 7.05 1.77 -9.77
C PHE A 288 7.23 0.53 -10.64
N ALA A 289 6.29 0.29 -11.53
CA ALA A 289 6.29 -0.86 -12.43
C ALA A 289 7.52 -0.94 -13.34
N ASN A 290 8.19 0.19 -13.63
CA ASN A 290 9.45 0.21 -14.39
C ASN A 290 10.68 -0.18 -13.56
N GLY A 291 10.52 -0.48 -12.27
CA GLY A 291 11.62 -0.83 -11.38
C GLY A 291 12.36 0.35 -10.76
N GLY A 292 11.95 1.60 -11.03
CA GLY A 292 12.47 2.77 -10.34
C GLY A 292 11.72 3.03 -9.02
N CYS A 293 12.27 3.85 -8.13
CA CYS A 293 11.63 4.17 -6.87
C CYS A 293 11.73 5.64 -6.47
N VAL A 294 10.77 6.08 -5.65
CA VAL A 294 10.82 7.36 -4.93
C VAL A 294 11.38 7.11 -3.54
N THR A 295 12.31 7.94 -3.14
CA THR A 295 12.98 7.87 -1.84
C THR A 295 13.27 9.28 -1.30
N ALA A 296 13.96 9.42 -0.17
CA ALA A 296 14.30 10.71 0.39
C ALA A 296 15.22 11.52 -0.54
N ALA A 297 15.18 12.84 -0.45
CA ALA A 297 16.04 13.72 -1.23
C ALA A 297 17.52 13.44 -0.93
N GLY A 298 18.38 13.53 -1.97
CA GLY A 298 19.81 13.22 -1.89
C GLY A 298 20.15 11.75 -2.18
N VAL A 299 19.20 10.83 -2.07
CA VAL A 299 19.46 9.40 -2.30
C VAL A 299 19.79 9.08 -3.75
N ALA A 300 19.20 9.79 -4.71
CA ALA A 300 19.53 9.61 -6.12
C ALA A 300 21.02 9.90 -6.39
N THR A 301 21.56 10.95 -5.77
CA THR A 301 22.98 11.28 -5.86
C THR A 301 23.87 10.20 -5.23
N VAL A 302 23.46 9.64 -4.09
CA VAL A 302 24.19 8.53 -3.45
C VAL A 302 24.20 7.30 -4.36
N CYS A 303 23.09 6.97 -5.01
CA CYS A 303 23.01 5.83 -5.95
C CYS A 303 23.86 6.06 -7.20
N GLU A 304 23.94 7.31 -7.70
CA GLU A 304 24.86 7.68 -8.80
C GLU A 304 26.32 7.49 -8.39
N CYS A 305 26.70 7.98 -7.19
CA CYS A 305 28.04 7.76 -6.64
C CYS A 305 28.36 6.27 -6.48
N ALA A 306 27.39 5.47 -6.03
CA ALA A 306 27.55 4.02 -5.89
C ALA A 306 27.80 3.34 -7.24
N LYS A 307 27.09 3.74 -8.28
CA LYS A 307 27.27 3.23 -9.64
C LYS A 307 28.65 3.51 -10.18
N GLU A 308 29.16 4.73 -10.01
CA GLU A 308 30.53 5.11 -10.43
C GLU A 308 31.60 4.24 -9.74
N HIS A 309 31.40 3.92 -8.46
CA HIS A 309 32.30 3.07 -7.68
C HIS A 309 32.00 1.57 -7.80
N ARG A 310 30.97 1.18 -8.57
CA ARG A 310 30.48 -0.20 -8.70
C ARG A 310 30.09 -0.83 -7.36
N THR A 311 29.62 -0.01 -6.43
CA THR A 311 29.10 -0.45 -5.15
C THR A 311 27.63 -0.85 -5.30
N PRO A 312 27.21 -2.07 -4.93
CA PRO A 312 25.85 -2.52 -5.11
C PRO A 312 24.86 -1.75 -4.24
N VAL A 313 23.71 -1.42 -4.83
CA VAL A 313 22.61 -0.69 -4.18
C VAL A 313 21.44 -1.64 -3.93
N PHE A 314 21.08 -1.82 -2.68
CA PHE A 314 19.96 -2.65 -2.23
C PHE A 314 18.83 -1.77 -1.72
N ALA A 315 17.66 -1.88 -2.35
CA ALA A 315 16.45 -1.17 -1.95
C ALA A 315 15.55 -2.08 -1.09
N VAL A 316 15.22 -1.64 0.11
CA VAL A 316 14.38 -2.39 1.04
C VAL A 316 12.95 -1.85 1.01
N ALA A 317 12.00 -2.65 0.55
CA ALA A 317 10.62 -2.21 0.38
C ALA A 317 9.61 -3.35 0.54
N GLY A 318 8.57 -3.17 1.34
CA GLY A 318 7.44 -4.10 1.38
C GLY A 318 6.55 -3.98 0.14
N LEU A 319 5.85 -5.06 -0.23
CA LEU A 319 4.99 -5.14 -1.41
C LEU A 319 3.90 -4.04 -1.46
N TYR A 320 3.40 -3.60 -0.33
CA TYR A 320 2.39 -2.53 -0.27
C TYR A 320 2.88 -1.18 -0.84
N LYS A 321 4.20 -1.02 -1.04
CA LYS A 321 4.81 0.16 -1.65
C LYS A 321 4.94 0.07 -3.18
N PHE A 322 4.66 -1.11 -3.76
CA PHE A 322 4.74 -1.30 -5.20
C PHE A 322 3.51 -0.71 -5.87
N SER A 323 3.72 0.13 -6.87
CA SER A 323 2.67 0.84 -7.59
C SER A 323 2.65 0.42 -9.06
N PRO A 324 1.47 0.18 -9.66
CA PRO A 324 1.36 -0.14 -11.08
C PRO A 324 1.59 1.06 -11.99
N GLY A 325 1.68 2.27 -11.43
CA GLY A 325 1.95 3.49 -12.20
C GLY A 325 3.36 3.55 -12.78
N TYR A 326 3.53 4.43 -13.78
CA TYR A 326 4.81 4.76 -14.38
C TYR A 326 5.15 6.23 -14.09
N PRO A 327 6.41 6.55 -13.82
CA PRO A 327 6.85 7.93 -13.55
C PRO A 327 7.05 8.70 -14.87
N PHE A 328 5.98 9.03 -15.58
CA PHE A 328 6.03 9.78 -16.84
C PHE A 328 6.60 11.18 -16.66
N ASP A 329 6.21 11.86 -15.58
CA ASP A 329 6.74 13.15 -15.19
C ASP A 329 7.41 13.05 -13.81
N ARG A 330 8.75 13.14 -13.81
CA ARG A 330 9.54 13.08 -12.57
C ARG A 330 9.30 14.28 -11.66
N ASN A 331 9.02 15.46 -12.25
CA ASN A 331 8.78 16.67 -11.48
C ASN A 331 7.51 16.58 -10.63
N SER A 332 6.49 15.87 -11.12
CA SER A 332 5.25 15.65 -10.37
C SER A 332 5.44 14.80 -9.12
N LEU A 333 6.52 13.98 -9.06
CA LEU A 333 6.87 13.14 -7.91
C LEU A 333 7.55 13.91 -6.79
N ILE A 334 8.15 15.07 -7.10
CA ILE A 334 8.86 15.89 -6.15
C ILE A 334 7.85 16.63 -5.26
N GLU A 335 7.98 16.46 -3.96
CA GLU A 335 7.26 17.23 -2.97
C GLU A 335 8.20 18.27 -2.36
N PHE A 336 7.75 19.51 -2.30
CA PHE A 336 8.52 20.60 -1.67
C PHE A 336 8.09 20.74 -0.22
N GLY A 337 9.08 20.79 0.66
CA GLY A 337 8.94 21.01 2.08
C GLY A 337 9.05 22.48 2.49
N ASN A 338 9.21 22.70 3.79
CA ASN A 338 9.39 24.05 4.33
C ASN A 338 10.75 24.60 3.94
N SER A 339 10.78 25.69 3.17
CA SER A 339 12.00 26.40 2.77
C SER A 339 12.75 27.03 3.96
N GLY A 340 12.06 27.32 5.07
CA GLY A 340 12.69 27.84 6.30
C GLY A 340 13.66 26.86 6.97
N LYS A 341 13.66 25.57 6.56
CA LYS A 341 14.69 24.61 6.99
C LYS A 341 16.01 24.79 6.26
N VAL A 342 15.97 25.26 5.00
CA VAL A 342 17.16 25.54 4.21
C VAL A 342 17.73 26.90 4.56
N LEU A 343 16.87 27.92 4.57
CA LEU A 343 17.22 29.30 4.93
C LEU A 343 16.26 29.79 6.00
N PRO A 344 16.73 30.03 7.24
CA PRO A 344 15.88 30.55 8.32
C PRO A 344 15.25 31.89 7.94
N TYR A 345 13.99 32.09 8.31
CA TYR A 345 13.25 33.33 8.02
C TYR A 345 13.81 34.55 8.76
N ASP A 346 14.62 34.34 9.79
CA ASP A 346 15.28 35.41 10.54
C ASP A 346 16.40 36.10 9.74
N ASP A 347 16.87 35.47 8.65
CA ASP A 347 17.87 36.05 7.73
C ASP A 347 17.18 36.96 6.72
N CYS A 348 16.69 38.11 7.22
CA CYS A 348 15.84 39.05 6.49
C CYS A 348 16.44 39.60 5.20
N ASP A 349 17.78 39.65 5.07
CA ASP A 349 18.45 40.24 3.90
C ASP A 349 18.29 39.39 2.64
N LEU A 350 18.15 38.08 2.78
CA LEU A 350 18.00 37.15 1.67
C LEU A 350 16.53 36.77 1.42
N VAL A 351 15.68 36.84 2.44
CA VAL A 351 14.24 36.54 2.32
C VAL A 351 13.61 37.59 1.38
N GLY A 352 13.00 37.12 0.31
CA GLY A 352 12.42 37.96 -0.73
C GLY A 352 13.34 38.35 -1.89
N LYS A 353 14.67 38.09 -1.79
CA LYS A 353 15.62 38.27 -2.87
C LYS A 353 16.01 36.98 -3.59
N CYS A 354 15.85 35.84 -2.91
CA CYS A 354 16.17 34.52 -3.42
C CYS A 354 14.94 33.60 -3.35
N GLU A 355 14.72 32.79 -4.39
CA GLU A 355 13.83 31.67 -4.32
C GLU A 355 14.52 30.49 -3.63
N VAL A 356 13.92 29.98 -2.57
CA VAL A 356 14.44 28.85 -1.79
C VAL A 356 13.52 27.67 -1.92
N THR A 357 13.99 26.61 -2.53
CA THR A 357 13.26 25.35 -2.68
C THR A 357 13.84 24.27 -1.79
N ASN A 358 12.97 23.43 -1.21
CA ASN A 358 13.36 22.31 -0.35
C ASN A 358 12.67 21.04 -0.84
N PRO A 359 13.24 20.32 -1.82
CA PRO A 359 12.69 19.04 -2.27
C PRO A 359 12.83 17.98 -1.17
N LEU A 360 11.77 17.20 -0.94
CA LEU A 360 11.74 16.16 0.09
C LEU A 360 12.06 14.78 -0.46
N TYR A 361 11.85 14.54 -1.75
CA TYR A 361 11.98 13.25 -2.39
C TYR A 361 12.73 13.33 -3.70
N ASP A 362 13.45 12.24 -4.00
CA ASP A 362 14.13 11.98 -5.25
C ASP A 362 13.54 10.76 -5.94
N TYR A 363 13.68 10.72 -7.26
CA TYR A 363 13.43 9.55 -8.06
C TYR A 363 14.75 8.86 -8.42
N VAL A 364 14.90 7.61 -7.99
CA VAL A 364 16.02 6.74 -8.35
C VAL A 364 15.63 5.90 -9.55
N VAL A 365 16.43 5.96 -10.59
CA VAL A 365 16.20 5.17 -11.82
C VAL A 365 16.52 3.69 -11.59
N PRO A 366 15.85 2.77 -12.30
CA PRO A 366 16.04 1.33 -12.09
C PRO A 366 17.49 0.85 -12.33
N GLU A 367 18.23 1.54 -13.20
CA GLU A 367 19.63 1.20 -13.55
C GLU A 367 20.63 1.44 -12.40
N HIS A 368 20.22 2.15 -11.34
CA HIS A 368 21.03 2.44 -10.15
C HIS A 368 20.69 1.53 -8.97
N ILE A 369 19.80 0.56 -9.16
CA ILE A 369 19.37 -0.38 -8.12
C ILE A 369 19.69 -1.79 -8.60
N ASP A 370 20.41 -2.55 -7.79
CA ASP A 370 20.77 -3.93 -8.14
C ASP A 370 19.69 -4.91 -7.69
N ILE A 371 19.21 -4.76 -6.45
CA ILE A 371 18.25 -5.69 -5.86
C ILE A 371 17.22 -4.94 -5.01
N TYR A 372 15.96 -5.34 -5.14
CA TYR A 372 14.89 -5.03 -4.20
C TYR A 372 14.75 -6.17 -3.20
N ILE A 373 14.87 -5.86 -1.91
CA ILE A 373 14.63 -6.78 -0.80
C ILE A 373 13.18 -6.58 -0.35
N THR A 374 12.35 -7.59 -0.55
CA THR A 374 10.91 -7.54 -0.26
C THR A 374 10.52 -8.61 0.75
N ASN A 375 9.28 -8.57 1.23
CA ASN A 375 8.74 -9.60 2.12
C ASN A 375 8.54 -10.98 1.46
N ILE A 376 8.68 -11.09 0.15
CA ILE A 376 8.55 -12.36 -0.59
C ILE A 376 9.88 -12.83 -1.21
N GLY A 377 10.93 -12.01 -1.16
CA GLY A 377 12.22 -12.37 -1.73
C GLY A 377 13.01 -11.17 -2.23
N GLY A 378 14.20 -11.46 -2.76
CA GLY A 378 15.06 -10.50 -3.46
C GLY A 378 14.79 -10.54 -4.97
N PHE A 379 14.58 -9.36 -5.58
CA PHE A 379 14.26 -9.25 -7.00
C PHE A 379 15.07 -8.17 -7.68
N SER A 380 15.47 -8.41 -8.93
CA SER A 380 16.06 -7.36 -9.75
C SER A 380 15.00 -6.33 -10.18
N PRO A 381 15.38 -5.08 -10.48
CA PRO A 381 14.45 -4.06 -10.94
C PRO A 381 13.61 -4.48 -12.16
N ASN A 382 14.19 -5.24 -13.07
CA ASN A 382 13.50 -5.73 -14.27
C ASN A 382 12.36 -6.71 -13.97
N PHE A 383 12.38 -7.36 -12.81
CA PHE A 383 11.34 -8.31 -12.40
C PHE A 383 10.14 -7.64 -11.71
N ILE A 384 10.28 -6.38 -11.33
CA ILE A 384 9.23 -5.64 -10.58
C ILE A 384 7.93 -5.55 -11.37
N TYR A 385 8.03 -5.37 -12.70
CA TYR A 385 6.84 -5.36 -13.56
C TYR A 385 6.00 -6.64 -13.41
N ARG A 386 6.64 -7.80 -13.31
CA ARG A 386 5.95 -9.08 -13.12
C ARG A 386 5.24 -9.14 -11.77
N ILE A 387 5.91 -8.71 -10.69
CA ILE A 387 5.30 -8.65 -9.36
C ILE A 387 4.08 -7.73 -9.35
N VAL A 388 4.16 -6.60 -10.05
CA VAL A 388 3.03 -5.67 -10.18
C VAL A 388 1.86 -6.32 -10.90
N LEU A 389 2.10 -7.02 -12.02
CA LEU A 389 1.04 -7.74 -12.76
C LEU A 389 0.37 -8.83 -11.92
N ASP A 390 1.14 -9.52 -11.08
CA ASP A 390 0.61 -10.58 -10.21
C ASP A 390 -0.25 -10.04 -9.06
N ASN A 391 -0.07 -8.77 -8.66
CA ASN A 391 -0.75 -8.18 -7.51
C ASN A 391 -1.88 -7.20 -7.88
N TYR A 392 -1.92 -6.72 -9.12
CA TYR A 392 -2.87 -5.70 -9.54
C TYR A 392 -3.57 -6.08 -10.83
N ASN A 393 -4.89 -5.82 -10.89
CA ASN A 393 -5.62 -5.97 -12.14
C ASN A 393 -5.34 -4.78 -13.06
N THR A 394 -5.15 -5.04 -14.36
CA THR A 394 -4.89 -4.01 -15.36
C THR A 394 -6.02 -2.99 -15.50
N GLU A 395 -7.28 -3.42 -15.26
CA GLU A 395 -8.45 -2.54 -15.31
C GLU A 395 -8.49 -1.50 -14.18
N ASP A 396 -7.79 -1.75 -13.06
CA ASP A 396 -7.80 -0.90 -11.87
C ASP A 396 -6.51 -0.08 -11.72
N VAL A 397 -5.62 -0.11 -12.71
CA VAL A 397 -4.41 0.73 -12.73
C VAL A 397 -4.80 2.21 -12.66
N ASP A 398 -5.80 2.60 -13.43
CA ASP A 398 -6.43 3.91 -13.31
C ASP A 398 -7.72 3.78 -12.50
N LEU A 399 -7.84 4.58 -11.44
CA LEU A 399 -9.03 4.65 -10.59
C LEU A 399 -10.08 5.65 -11.11
N SER A 400 -9.83 6.27 -12.29
CA SER A 400 -10.76 7.25 -12.89
C SER A 400 -12.08 6.62 -13.35
#